data_eda254752cb34bb05f6fd83af9c4fd35
#
_entry.id   eda254752cb34bb05f6fd83af9c4fd35
#
_cell.length_a   1.000
_cell.length_b   1.000
_cell.length_c   1.000
_cell.angle_alpha   90.00
_cell.angle_beta   90.00
_cell.angle_gamma   90.00
#
_symmetry.space_group_name_H-M   'P 1'
#
loop_
_entity.id
_entity.type
_entity.pdbx_description
1 polymer ?
#
loop_
_entity_poly.entity_id
_entity_poly.type
_entity_poly.pdbx_seq_one_letter_code
_entity_poly.pdbx_strand_id
1 'polypeptide(L)'
;MSAPQGQIILVADDNADQRALYVDLLTYNGFRVIEARDGEEAIERARTDAPALILMDVTMPGTSGWNAVRALREQPETSAIPIIVITGLAHTRDRDASFAAGSDAYLSKPVAPRRLLEEVRRFLPT
;
A
#
# COMPACT_ATOMS: atom_id res chain seq x y z
N MET A 1 25.02 -6.81 5.87
CA MET A 1 24.29 -6.50 4.88
C MET A 1 23.03 -5.95 5.27
N SER A 2 22.66 -5.06 4.67
CA SER A 2 21.46 -4.46 5.04
C SER A 2 20.34 -5.31 4.58
N ALA A 3 19.69 -5.80 5.49
CA ALA A 3 18.64 -6.70 5.26
C ALA A 3 17.52 -6.17 4.37
N PRO A 4 17.12 -4.91 4.50
CA PRO A 4 15.95 -4.51 3.71
C PRO A 4 16.26 -4.30 2.25
N GLN A 5 17.51 -4.41 1.88
CA GLN A 5 17.85 -4.23 0.49
C GLN A 5 17.14 -5.27 -0.34
N GLY A 6 16.36 -4.85 -1.28
CA GLY A 6 15.62 -5.76 -2.12
C GLY A 6 14.21 -6.07 -1.67
N GLN A 7 13.81 -5.63 -0.48
CA GLN A 7 12.41 -5.79 -0.12
C GLN A 7 11.55 -4.92 -1.03
N ILE A 8 10.49 -5.53 -1.56
CA ILE A 8 9.66 -4.90 -2.57
C ILE A 8 8.41 -4.33 -1.92
N ILE A 9 8.13 -3.06 -2.20
CA ILE A 9 6.89 -2.42 -1.78
C ILE A 9 6.10 -2.08 -3.04
N LEU A 10 4.85 -2.52 -3.08
CA LEU A 10 3.94 -2.15 -4.16
C LEU A 10 3.21 -0.88 -3.77
N VAL A 11 3.27 0.14 -4.61
CA VAL A 11 2.55 1.40 -4.41
C VAL A 11 1.44 1.48 -5.44
N ALA A 12 0.20 1.45 -4.98
CA ALA A 12 -0.98 1.52 -5.83
C ALA A 12 -1.68 2.86 -5.63
N ASP A 13 -1.72 3.68 -6.68
CA ASP A 13 -2.27 5.03 -6.61
C ASP A 13 -2.57 5.45 -8.04
N ASP A 14 -3.78 5.95 -8.31
CA ASP A 14 -4.14 6.37 -9.66
C ASP A 14 -3.57 7.75 -10.01
N ASN A 15 -3.11 8.51 -9.03
CA ASN A 15 -2.49 9.80 -9.28
C ASN A 15 -0.99 9.63 -9.48
N ALA A 16 -0.52 9.88 -10.71
CA ALA A 16 0.87 9.63 -11.05
C ALA A 16 1.85 10.48 -10.25
N ASP A 17 1.50 11.74 -9.99
CA ASP A 17 2.39 12.63 -9.24
C ASP A 17 2.51 12.18 -7.80
N GLN A 18 1.41 11.82 -7.18
CA GLN A 18 1.43 11.35 -5.80
C GLN A 18 2.14 10.01 -5.70
N ARG A 19 1.90 9.12 -6.65
CA ARG A 19 2.58 7.83 -6.69
C ARG A 19 4.09 8.04 -6.77
N ALA A 20 4.53 8.99 -7.60
CA ALA A 20 5.95 9.27 -7.75
C ALA A 20 6.58 9.74 -6.44
N LEU A 21 5.87 10.53 -5.65
CA LEU A 21 6.39 10.98 -4.36
C LEU A 21 6.64 9.81 -3.42
N TYR A 22 5.72 8.86 -3.36
CA TYR A 22 5.89 7.69 -2.52
C TYR A 22 7.04 6.82 -3.03
N VAL A 23 7.11 6.66 -4.35
CA VAL A 23 8.19 5.87 -4.96
C VAL A 23 9.55 6.46 -4.61
N ASP A 24 9.69 7.77 -4.76
CA ASP A 24 10.96 8.44 -4.48
C ASP A 24 11.34 8.30 -3.01
N LEU A 25 10.39 8.50 -2.12
CA LEU A 25 10.64 8.39 -0.68
C LEU A 25 11.12 7.00 -0.30
N LEU A 26 10.44 5.99 -0.79
CA LEU A 26 10.76 4.62 -0.43
C LEU A 26 12.06 4.16 -1.07
N THR A 27 12.27 4.54 -2.33
CA THR A 27 13.50 4.19 -3.03
C THR A 27 14.71 4.83 -2.34
N TYR A 28 14.56 6.09 -1.93
CA TYR A 28 15.64 6.78 -1.22
C TYR A 28 16.00 6.05 0.07
N ASN A 29 15.03 5.39 0.68
CA ASN A 29 15.25 4.69 1.95
C ASN A 29 15.59 3.21 1.78
N GLY A 30 15.97 2.80 0.56
CA GLY A 30 16.53 1.47 0.35
C GLY A 30 15.56 0.39 -0.09
N PHE A 31 14.30 0.72 -0.31
CA PHE A 31 13.32 -0.27 -0.75
C PHE A 31 13.27 -0.33 -2.26
N ARG A 32 12.93 -1.49 -2.78
CA ARG A 32 12.57 -1.62 -4.19
C ARG A 32 11.08 -1.36 -4.31
N VAL A 33 10.69 -0.62 -5.34
CA VAL A 33 9.28 -0.22 -5.47
C VAL A 33 8.75 -0.65 -6.81
N ILE A 34 7.57 -1.25 -6.79
CA ILE A 34 6.80 -1.50 -8.00
C ILE A 34 5.51 -0.72 -7.90
N GLU A 35 4.89 -0.42 -9.03
CA GLU A 35 3.78 0.52 -9.08
C GLU A 35 2.55 -0.11 -9.71
N ALA A 36 1.38 0.34 -9.26
CA ALA A 36 0.12 0.01 -9.87
C ALA A 36 -0.72 1.27 -9.96
N ARG A 37 -1.45 1.43 -11.07
CA ARG A 37 -2.26 2.63 -11.31
C ARG A 37 -3.71 2.46 -10.87
N ASP A 38 -4.13 1.24 -10.59
CA ASP A 38 -5.50 0.96 -10.18
C ASP A 38 -5.52 -0.35 -9.41
N GLY A 39 -6.73 -0.71 -8.94
CA GLY A 39 -6.88 -1.89 -8.11
C GLY A 39 -6.60 -3.19 -8.85
N GLU A 40 -6.98 -3.28 -10.10
CA GLU A 40 -6.74 -4.49 -10.87
C GLU A 40 -5.25 -4.72 -11.07
N GLU A 41 -4.53 -3.68 -11.43
CA GLU A 41 -3.10 -3.79 -11.60
C GLU A 41 -2.42 -4.12 -10.28
N ALA A 42 -2.93 -3.58 -9.17
CA ALA A 42 -2.38 -3.88 -7.86
C ALA A 42 -2.50 -5.37 -7.54
N ILE A 43 -3.66 -5.96 -7.83
CA ILE A 43 -3.88 -7.38 -7.59
C ILE A 43 -2.92 -8.21 -8.45
N GLU A 44 -2.80 -7.84 -9.71
CA GLU A 44 -1.93 -8.56 -10.63
C GLU A 44 -0.47 -8.49 -10.20
N ARG A 45 0.00 -7.29 -9.88
CA ARG A 45 1.38 -7.10 -9.45
C ARG A 45 1.68 -7.81 -8.14
N ALA A 46 0.73 -7.78 -7.22
CA ALA A 46 0.93 -8.46 -5.94
C ALA A 46 1.07 -9.96 -6.14
N ARG A 47 0.28 -10.51 -7.07
CA ARG A 47 0.32 -11.94 -7.32
C ARG A 47 1.61 -12.35 -8.01
N THR A 48 2.05 -11.57 -8.99
CA THR A 48 3.22 -11.96 -9.79
C THR A 48 4.53 -11.63 -9.12
N ASP A 49 4.61 -10.53 -8.39
CA ASP A 49 5.87 -10.04 -7.85
C ASP A 49 6.04 -10.27 -6.35
N ALA A 50 5.00 -10.71 -5.68
CA ALA A 50 5.03 -11.07 -4.26
C ALA A 50 5.71 -10.00 -3.40
N PRO A 51 5.18 -8.76 -3.38
CA PRO A 51 5.81 -7.72 -2.57
C PRO A 51 5.72 -8.03 -1.09
N ALA A 52 6.62 -7.42 -0.33
CA ALA A 52 6.63 -7.58 1.12
C ALA A 52 5.61 -6.69 1.81
N LEU A 53 5.12 -5.66 1.10
CA LEU A 53 4.18 -4.69 1.66
C LEU A 53 3.45 -4.00 0.52
N ILE A 54 2.19 -3.65 0.73
CA ILE A 54 1.39 -2.92 -0.24
C ILE A 54 0.92 -1.62 0.38
N LEU A 55 1.19 -0.51 -0.31
CA LEU A 55 0.58 0.79 0.00
C LEU A 55 -0.57 0.99 -0.98
N MET A 56 -1.78 1.07 -0.47
CA MET A 56 -2.97 1.15 -1.32
C MET A 56 -3.70 2.46 -1.08
N ASP A 57 -3.76 3.32 -2.10
CA ASP A 57 -4.57 4.51 -2.04
C ASP A 57 -5.99 4.14 -2.43
N VAL A 58 -6.94 4.38 -1.54
CA VAL A 58 -8.33 4.04 -1.80
C VAL A 58 -9.18 5.26 -2.09
N THR A 59 -8.54 6.43 -2.30
CA THR A 59 -9.27 7.64 -2.68
C THR A 59 -9.64 7.62 -4.16
N MET A 60 -9.30 6.56 -4.85
CA MET A 60 -9.59 6.44 -6.28
C MET A 60 -11.09 6.41 -6.51
N PRO A 61 -11.56 6.94 -7.64
CA PRO A 61 -12.99 6.93 -7.95
C PRO A 61 -13.54 5.51 -7.95
N GLY A 62 -14.75 5.39 -7.44
CA GLY A 62 -15.40 4.09 -7.36
C GLY A 62 -14.93 3.32 -6.15
N THR A 63 -15.13 2.02 -6.18
CA THR A 63 -14.83 1.16 -5.04
C THR A 63 -13.62 0.29 -5.26
N SER A 64 -12.83 0.59 -6.27
CA SER A 64 -11.77 -0.30 -6.70
C SER A 64 -10.72 -0.55 -5.60
N GLY A 65 -10.42 0.48 -4.80
CA GLY A 65 -9.41 0.32 -3.75
C GLY A 65 -9.84 -0.68 -2.69
N TRP A 66 -11.07 -0.55 -2.19
CA TRP A 66 -11.59 -1.48 -1.18
C TRP A 66 -11.74 -2.88 -1.74
N ASN A 67 -12.22 -2.98 -2.99
CA ASN A 67 -12.37 -4.27 -3.63
C ASN A 67 -11.03 -4.94 -3.84
N ALA A 68 -10.01 -4.16 -4.16
CA ALA A 68 -8.68 -4.70 -4.32
C ALA A 68 -8.15 -5.27 -3.00
N VAL A 69 -8.37 -4.57 -1.89
CA VAL A 69 -7.95 -5.08 -0.59
C VAL A 69 -8.63 -6.40 -0.28
N ARG A 70 -9.94 -6.48 -0.49
CA ARG A 70 -10.66 -7.71 -0.26
C ARG A 70 -10.14 -8.84 -1.15
N ALA A 71 -9.94 -8.56 -2.43
CA ALA A 71 -9.47 -9.56 -3.37
C ALA A 71 -8.09 -10.08 -2.98
N LEU A 72 -7.21 -9.20 -2.51
CA LEU A 72 -5.88 -9.61 -2.07
C LEU A 72 -5.97 -10.55 -0.88
N ARG A 73 -6.90 -10.30 0.04
CA ARG A 73 -7.07 -11.16 1.21
C ARG A 73 -7.67 -12.51 0.87
N GLU A 74 -8.40 -12.59 -0.24
CA GLU A 74 -9.07 -13.83 -0.62
C GLU A 74 -8.17 -14.79 -1.39
N GLN A 75 -7.03 -14.33 -1.88
CA GLN A 75 -6.14 -15.19 -2.67
C GLN A 75 -4.99 -15.68 -1.81
N PRO A 76 -4.69 -16.99 -1.86
CA PRO A 76 -3.62 -17.54 -1.01
C PRO A 76 -2.27 -16.87 -1.24
N GLU A 77 -1.98 -16.49 -2.49
CA GLU A 77 -0.68 -15.90 -2.82
C GLU A 77 -0.48 -14.55 -2.17
N THR A 78 -1.55 -13.84 -1.85
CA THR A 78 -1.45 -12.46 -1.37
C THR A 78 -2.09 -12.25 0.00
N SER A 79 -2.71 -13.27 0.55
CA SER A 79 -3.53 -13.12 1.76
C SER A 79 -2.73 -12.68 2.98
N ALA A 80 -1.44 -12.95 3.03
CA ALA A 80 -0.60 -12.62 4.18
C ALA A 80 0.23 -11.35 3.99
N ILE A 81 0.17 -10.70 2.83
CA ILE A 81 0.96 -9.50 2.58
C ILE A 81 0.37 -8.35 3.37
N PRO A 82 1.16 -7.64 4.18
CA PRO A 82 0.63 -6.47 4.91
C PRO A 82 0.16 -5.39 3.95
N ILE A 83 -0.96 -4.75 4.25
CA ILE A 83 -1.53 -3.69 3.43
C ILE A 83 -1.73 -2.45 4.29
N ILE A 84 -1.13 -1.34 3.89
CA ILE A 84 -1.35 -0.03 4.48
C ILE A 84 -2.25 0.74 3.53
N VAL A 85 -3.43 1.12 4.00
CA VAL A 85 -4.35 1.91 3.20
C VAL A 85 -4.09 3.39 3.47
N ILE A 86 -4.03 4.19 2.40
CA ILE A 86 -3.86 5.63 2.47
C ILE A 86 -5.07 6.25 1.79
N THR A 87 -5.68 7.24 2.44
CA THR A 87 -6.90 7.83 1.90
C THR A 87 -7.05 9.27 2.33
N GLY A 88 -7.67 10.09 1.45
CA GLY A 88 -8.10 11.43 1.82
C GLY A 88 -9.43 11.48 2.54
N LEU A 89 -10.07 10.33 2.67
CA LEU A 89 -11.37 10.23 3.36
C LEU A 89 -11.10 9.91 4.83
N ALA A 90 -11.19 10.92 5.67
CA ALA A 90 -10.76 10.80 7.06
C ALA A 90 -11.90 10.60 8.04
N HIS A 91 -12.94 9.89 7.64
CA HIS A 91 -14.06 9.60 8.54
C HIS A 91 -13.86 8.28 9.25
N THR A 92 -14.35 8.18 10.48
CA THR A 92 -14.27 6.95 11.25
C THR A 92 -14.86 5.78 10.47
N ARG A 93 -15.96 6.02 9.76
CA ARG A 93 -16.60 4.99 8.96
C ARG A 93 -15.67 4.43 7.90
N ASP A 94 -14.87 5.30 7.28
CA ASP A 94 -13.94 4.86 6.24
C ASP A 94 -12.81 4.04 6.82
N ARG A 95 -12.35 4.41 8.00
CA ARG A 95 -11.32 3.63 8.69
C ARG A 95 -11.85 2.24 9.05
N ASP A 96 -13.07 2.19 9.55
CA ASP A 96 -13.67 0.91 9.89
C ASP A 96 -13.86 0.04 8.66
N ALA A 97 -14.26 0.65 7.53
CA ALA A 97 -14.39 -0.08 6.28
C ALA A 97 -13.04 -0.62 5.80
N SER A 98 -11.96 0.14 6.03
CA SER A 98 -10.63 -0.27 5.67
C SER A 98 -10.24 -1.55 6.40
N PHE A 99 -10.40 -1.56 7.72
CA PHE A 99 -10.04 -2.73 8.50
C PHE A 99 -10.98 -3.90 8.21
N ALA A 100 -12.26 -3.63 8.00
CA ALA A 100 -13.21 -4.67 7.64
C ALA A 100 -12.86 -5.32 6.31
N ALA A 101 -12.28 -4.54 5.38
CA ALA A 101 -11.86 -5.08 4.10
C ALA A 101 -10.57 -5.90 4.21
N GLY A 102 -9.81 -5.74 5.29
CA GLY A 102 -8.63 -6.54 5.53
C GLY A 102 -7.31 -5.79 5.57
N SER A 103 -7.33 -4.44 5.63
CA SER A 103 -6.08 -3.70 5.72
C SER A 103 -5.47 -3.88 7.12
N ASP A 104 -4.14 -3.74 7.17
CA ASP A 104 -3.41 -3.85 8.44
C ASP A 104 -3.18 -2.50 9.09
N ALA A 105 -3.23 -1.43 8.31
CA ALA A 105 -3.04 -0.08 8.82
C ALA A 105 -3.79 0.90 7.94
N TYR A 106 -4.03 2.09 8.48
CA TYR A 106 -4.82 3.12 7.82
C TYR A 106 -4.17 4.46 8.10
N LEU A 107 -3.83 5.19 7.05
CA LEU A 107 -3.26 6.53 7.16
C LEU A 107 -4.12 7.50 6.37
N SER A 108 -4.43 8.67 6.96
CA SER A 108 -5.19 9.69 6.26
C SER A 108 -4.28 10.75 5.69
N LYS A 109 -4.62 11.24 4.51
CA LYS A 109 -3.87 12.32 3.84
C LYS A 109 -4.16 13.65 4.50
N PRO A 110 -3.21 14.53 4.52
CA PRO A 110 -1.86 14.39 3.98
C PRO A 110 -0.99 13.57 4.93
N VAL A 111 -0.17 12.69 4.38
CA VAL A 111 0.71 11.85 5.18
C VAL A 111 2.11 12.41 5.09
N ALA A 112 2.67 12.80 6.24
CA ALA A 112 4.04 13.29 6.29
C ALA A 112 5.00 12.14 5.95
N PRO A 113 6.09 12.43 5.24
CA PRO A 113 7.05 11.37 4.87
C PRO A 113 7.54 10.57 6.07
N ARG A 114 7.81 11.23 7.18
CA ARG A 114 8.26 10.53 8.38
C ARG A 114 7.20 9.55 8.88
N ARG A 115 5.95 10.00 8.87
CA ARG A 115 4.86 9.15 9.35
C ARG A 115 4.69 7.91 8.48
N LEU A 116 4.80 8.09 7.17
CA LEU A 116 4.70 6.96 6.26
C LEU A 116 5.84 5.98 6.50
N LEU A 117 7.06 6.48 6.64
CA LEU A 117 8.20 5.60 6.89
C LEU A 117 8.08 4.87 8.21
N GLU A 118 7.57 5.53 9.25
CA GLU A 118 7.35 4.88 10.52
C GLU A 118 6.40 3.69 10.37
N GLU A 119 5.34 3.89 9.61
CA GLU A 119 4.37 2.82 9.42
C GLU A 119 4.95 1.69 8.59
N VAL A 120 5.68 2.03 7.52
CA VAL A 120 6.33 1.02 6.70
C VAL A 120 7.28 0.17 7.55
N ARG A 121 8.05 0.81 8.41
CA ARG A 121 9.04 0.10 9.22
C ARG A 121 8.42 -0.74 10.32
N ARG A 122 7.17 -0.50 10.67
CA ARG A 122 6.46 -1.38 11.58
C ARG A 122 6.29 -2.77 10.96
N PHE A 123 6.08 -2.82 9.65
CA PHE A 123 5.87 -4.09 8.95
C PHE A 123 7.15 -4.63 8.34
N LEU A 124 8.08 -3.75 8.00
CA LEU A 124 9.35 -4.13 7.40
C LEU A 124 10.50 -3.54 8.22
N PRO A 125 10.77 -4.09 9.38
CA PRO A 125 11.84 -3.56 10.23
C PRO A 125 13.18 -3.65 9.51
N THR A 126 14.01 -2.63 9.73
CA THR A 126 15.35 -2.60 9.12
C THR A 126 16.42 -2.67 10.20
#